data_c0c07e4281c46e927259547cfae9fad9
#
_entry.id   c0c07e4281c46e927259547cfae9fad9
#
_cell.length_a   1.000
_cell.length_b   1.000
_cell.length_c   1.000
_cell.angle_alpha   90.00
_cell.angle_beta   90.00
_cell.angle_gamma   90.00
#
_symmetry.space_group_name_H-M   'P 1'
#
loop_
_entity.id
_entity.type
_entity.pdbx_description
1 polymer ?
#
loop_
_entity_poly.entity_id
_entity_poly.type
_entity_poly.pdbx_seq_one_letter_code
_entity_poly.pdbx_strand_id
1 'polypeptide(L)'
;MNRPNPFTRNLWSKVASTPMMLIVLGVFVGGTIWTVLFSFTKIKILPLFTPQQWWDGFTGLANYRRLFNSDRWMSCPAITAIGTDGWQFKCAGSLPNVVTYAGLSIIIVMSLGFLMAVMMDQKIRMEGVFRTIFLYPFALSFIVTGHVWAWIMSPEYGLQKTVRGMGWESFTFDWITDREMVMYAIVIAGVWQGAGFVMALMLAGLRGIDEDIWKAARVDGIPAWRTYIQIVLPMMKPVLVTTFVIVASGAVRIYDLVVALTDGGPGISSDVPSRYIYQNFSANLGQALSASTVMLLAMAIILIPWIRMEFGSKSKA
;
A
#
# COMPACT_ATOMS: atom_id res chain seq x y z
N MET A 1 21.69 49.08 3.39
CA MET A 1 21.39 47.64 3.30
C MET A 1 21.07 47.29 1.87
N ASN A 2 22.03 46.71 1.12
CA ASN A 2 21.85 46.28 -0.26
C ASN A 2 20.89 45.08 -0.29
N ARG A 3 19.68 45.28 -0.80
CA ARG A 3 18.77 44.15 -1.09
C ARG A 3 19.41 43.32 -2.22
N PRO A 4 19.69 42.02 -2.03
CA PRO A 4 20.26 41.20 -3.06
C PRO A 4 19.31 41.21 -4.28
N ASN A 5 19.88 41.35 -5.44
CA ASN A 5 19.17 41.36 -6.73
C ASN A 5 18.27 40.10 -6.83
N PRO A 6 16.97 40.20 -7.11
CA PRO A 6 16.06 39.04 -7.13
C PRO A 6 16.50 37.98 -8.14
N PHE A 7 17.27 38.36 -9.15
CA PHE A 7 17.84 37.42 -10.11
C PHE A 7 18.94 36.53 -9.52
N THR A 8 19.84 37.08 -8.70
CA THR A 8 20.93 36.32 -8.08
C THR A 8 20.41 35.39 -6.96
N ARG A 9 19.40 35.83 -6.21
CA ARG A 9 18.74 34.98 -5.19
C ARG A 9 18.10 33.73 -5.80
N ASN A 10 17.45 33.90 -6.96
CA ASN A 10 16.84 32.77 -7.69
C ASN A 10 17.88 31.87 -8.36
N LEU A 11 19.04 32.42 -8.75
CA LEU A 11 20.14 31.64 -9.34
C LEU A 11 20.74 30.66 -8.33
N TRP A 12 21.07 31.12 -7.13
CA TRP A 12 21.62 30.26 -6.07
C TRP A 12 20.65 29.16 -5.66
N SER A 13 19.37 29.45 -5.55
CA SER A 13 18.34 28.45 -5.26
C SER A 13 18.22 27.42 -6.40
N LYS A 14 18.32 27.82 -7.65
CA LYS A 14 18.33 26.90 -8.80
C LYS A 14 19.59 26.03 -8.83
N VAL A 15 20.77 26.62 -8.59
CA VAL A 15 22.03 25.89 -8.53
C VAL A 15 22.01 24.86 -7.38
N ALA A 16 21.52 25.25 -6.22
CA ALA A 16 21.40 24.34 -5.07
C ALA A 16 20.42 23.18 -5.31
N SER A 17 19.34 23.39 -6.09
CA SER A 17 18.39 22.33 -6.43
C SER A 17 18.80 21.45 -7.62
N THR A 18 19.79 21.91 -8.43
CA THR A 18 20.22 21.19 -9.65
C THR A 18 20.69 19.75 -9.39
N PRO A 19 21.54 19.43 -8.39
CA PRO A 19 21.97 18.05 -8.14
C PRO A 19 20.79 17.11 -7.85
N MET A 20 19.83 17.58 -7.04
CA MET A 20 18.61 16.83 -6.74
C MET A 20 17.76 16.60 -7.99
N MET A 21 17.57 17.63 -8.81
CA MET A 21 16.83 17.51 -10.07
C MET A 21 17.48 16.55 -11.06
N LEU A 22 18.82 16.56 -11.17
CA LEU A 22 19.56 15.63 -12.03
C LEU A 22 19.39 14.18 -11.57
N ILE A 23 19.45 13.92 -10.27
CA ILE A 23 19.20 12.58 -9.71
C ILE A 23 17.74 12.15 -9.98
N VAL A 24 16.77 13.01 -9.73
CA VAL A 24 15.36 12.71 -9.99
C VAL A 24 15.12 12.41 -11.47
N LEU A 25 15.60 13.25 -12.36
CA LEU A 25 15.43 13.06 -13.80
C LEU A 25 16.19 11.83 -14.31
N GLY A 26 17.45 11.66 -13.94
CA GLY A 26 18.28 10.55 -14.40
C GLY A 26 17.83 9.20 -13.84
N VAL A 27 17.65 9.10 -12.54
CA VAL A 27 17.36 7.82 -11.88
C VAL A 27 15.89 7.47 -11.94
N PHE A 28 15.01 8.38 -11.52
CA PHE A 28 13.57 8.04 -11.45
C PHE A 28 12.89 8.11 -12.83
N VAL A 29 13.02 9.23 -13.55
CA VAL A 29 12.36 9.37 -14.86
C VAL A 29 13.07 8.49 -15.89
N GLY A 30 14.40 8.52 -15.94
CA GLY A 30 15.19 7.67 -16.84
C GLY A 30 14.97 6.19 -16.56
N GLY A 31 14.99 5.75 -15.29
CA GLY A 31 14.70 4.38 -14.88
C GLY A 31 13.28 3.94 -15.21
N THR A 32 12.30 4.83 -15.05
CA THR A 32 10.90 4.55 -15.45
C THR A 32 10.78 4.35 -16.96
N ILE A 33 11.34 5.27 -17.75
CA ILE A 33 11.34 5.17 -19.21
C ILE A 33 12.04 3.88 -19.64
N TRP A 34 13.19 3.58 -19.05
CA TRP A 34 13.93 2.34 -19.32
C TRP A 34 13.08 1.11 -19.03
N THR A 35 12.42 1.04 -17.86
CA THR A 35 11.53 -0.07 -17.47
C THR A 35 10.42 -0.28 -18.49
N VAL A 36 9.76 0.80 -18.90
CA VAL A 36 8.67 0.73 -19.89
C VAL A 36 9.18 0.31 -21.26
N LEU A 37 10.28 0.87 -21.76
CA LEU A 37 10.84 0.52 -23.08
C LEU A 37 11.27 -0.94 -23.14
N PHE A 38 11.98 -1.44 -22.13
CA PHE A 38 12.48 -2.80 -22.10
C PHE A 38 11.42 -3.83 -21.76
N SER A 39 10.26 -3.44 -21.23
CA SER A 39 9.12 -4.34 -21.07
C SER A 39 8.59 -4.93 -22.39
N PHE A 40 8.85 -4.27 -23.51
CA PHE A 40 8.47 -4.71 -24.86
C PHE A 40 9.53 -5.61 -25.54
N THR A 41 10.59 -6.00 -24.82
CA THR A 41 11.71 -6.74 -25.39
C THR A 41 11.84 -8.14 -24.79
N LYS A 42 12.41 -9.08 -25.57
CA LYS A 42 12.65 -10.49 -25.16
C LYS A 42 13.96 -10.65 -24.37
N ILE A 43 14.33 -9.68 -23.56
CA ILE A 43 15.58 -9.69 -22.82
C ILE A 43 15.44 -10.59 -21.59
N LYS A 44 16.36 -11.56 -21.45
CA LYS A 44 16.39 -12.47 -20.30
C LYS A 44 17.30 -11.97 -19.18
N ILE A 45 18.40 -11.31 -19.52
CA ILE A 45 19.43 -10.84 -18.57
C ILE A 45 19.73 -9.37 -18.89
N LEU A 46 20.12 -8.58 -17.90
CA LEU A 46 20.54 -7.18 -18.06
C LEU A 46 21.57 -7.05 -19.18
N PRO A 47 21.24 -6.43 -20.33
CA PRO A 47 22.22 -6.25 -21.40
C PRO A 47 23.10 -5.03 -21.07
N LEU A 48 24.36 -5.10 -21.47
CA LEU A 48 25.12 -3.92 -21.78
C LEU A 48 24.37 -3.21 -22.92
N PHE A 49 23.90 -2.00 -22.64
CA PHE A 49 22.98 -1.25 -23.50
C PHE A 49 23.59 -1.00 -24.89
N THR A 50 23.12 -1.72 -25.91
CA THR A 50 23.33 -1.35 -27.30
C THR A 50 21.96 -1.15 -27.95
N PRO A 51 21.74 -0.05 -28.69
CA PRO A 51 20.47 0.20 -29.39
C PRO A 51 20.05 -0.95 -30.33
N GLN A 52 21.02 -1.65 -30.88
CA GLN A 52 20.83 -2.78 -31.78
C GLN A 52 20.15 -3.96 -31.06
N GLN A 53 20.59 -4.29 -29.84
CA GLN A 53 19.99 -5.36 -29.04
C GLN A 53 18.54 -5.07 -28.67
N TRP A 54 18.16 -3.78 -28.56
CA TRP A 54 16.78 -3.41 -28.31
C TRP A 54 15.89 -3.72 -29.52
N TRP A 55 16.34 -3.36 -30.75
CA TRP A 55 15.58 -3.63 -31.99
C TRP A 55 15.48 -5.12 -32.29
N ASP A 56 16.55 -5.85 -32.13
CA ASP A 56 16.60 -7.31 -32.35
C ASP A 56 15.76 -8.08 -31.32
N GLY A 57 15.63 -7.54 -30.12
CA GLY A 57 14.84 -8.11 -29.03
C GLY A 57 13.39 -7.66 -28.95
N PHE A 58 12.95 -6.74 -29.82
CA PHE A 58 11.60 -6.18 -29.73
C PHE A 58 10.52 -7.22 -30.06
N THR A 59 9.64 -7.49 -29.12
CA THR A 59 8.55 -8.48 -29.22
C THR A 59 7.16 -7.88 -29.08
N GLY A 60 7.05 -6.55 -29.04
CA GLY A 60 5.79 -5.87 -28.82
C GLY A 60 5.11 -6.30 -27.52
N LEU A 61 3.83 -6.64 -27.59
CA LEU A 61 3.01 -6.98 -26.40
C LEU A 61 3.14 -8.47 -25.97
N ALA A 62 4.09 -9.24 -26.50
CA ALA A 62 4.18 -10.67 -26.20
C ALA A 62 4.45 -10.95 -24.70
N ASN A 63 5.26 -10.12 -24.02
CA ASN A 63 5.51 -10.26 -22.59
C ASN A 63 4.24 -10.00 -21.76
N TYR A 64 3.45 -8.99 -22.12
CA TYR A 64 2.18 -8.70 -21.47
C TYR A 64 1.16 -9.82 -21.67
N ARG A 65 1.07 -10.38 -22.91
CA ARG A 65 0.21 -11.53 -23.18
C ARG A 65 0.61 -12.74 -22.34
N ARG A 66 1.91 -13.04 -22.21
CA ARG A 66 2.39 -14.11 -21.35
C ARG A 66 2.10 -13.82 -19.87
N LEU A 67 2.27 -12.59 -19.43
CA LEU A 67 1.99 -12.17 -18.07
C LEU A 67 0.53 -12.42 -17.71
N PHE A 68 -0.40 -11.92 -18.51
CA PHE A 68 -1.84 -12.06 -18.24
C PHE A 68 -2.38 -13.48 -18.48
N ASN A 69 -1.70 -14.30 -19.26
CA ASN A 69 -2.03 -15.71 -19.43
C ASN A 69 -1.33 -16.63 -18.39
N SER A 70 -0.56 -16.06 -17.47
CA SER A 70 0.11 -16.82 -16.40
C SER A 70 -0.83 -16.98 -15.23
N ASP A 71 -1.13 -18.22 -14.84
CA ASP A 71 -1.94 -18.56 -13.65
C ASP A 71 -1.37 -17.95 -12.37
N ARG A 72 -0.06 -17.76 -12.34
CA ARG A 72 0.61 -17.13 -11.21
C ARG A 72 0.35 -15.62 -11.11
N TRP A 73 0.17 -14.94 -12.25
CA TRP A 73 -0.15 -13.51 -12.27
C TRP A 73 -1.63 -13.26 -12.05
N MET A 74 -2.47 -13.91 -12.81
CA MET A 74 -3.91 -13.78 -12.74
C MET A 74 -4.59 -15.05 -13.27
N SER A 75 -5.19 -15.85 -12.40
CA SER A 75 -6.06 -16.96 -12.75
C SER A 75 -7.46 -16.64 -12.27
N CYS A 76 -8.30 -16.19 -13.19
CA CYS A 76 -9.74 -16.05 -12.93
C CYS A 76 -10.40 -17.18 -13.72
N PRO A 77 -10.96 -18.23 -13.08
CA PRO A 77 -11.72 -19.23 -13.78
C PRO A 77 -12.87 -18.53 -14.51
N ALA A 78 -12.99 -18.81 -15.81
CA ALA A 78 -14.11 -18.33 -16.58
C ALA A 78 -15.42 -18.72 -15.85
N ILE A 79 -16.44 -17.88 -15.95
CA ILE A 79 -17.77 -18.00 -15.29
C ILE A 79 -18.52 -19.31 -15.68
N THR A 80 -17.86 -20.32 -16.16
CA THR A 80 -18.42 -21.55 -16.72
C THR A 80 -18.64 -22.68 -15.72
N ALA A 81 -18.16 -22.57 -14.50
CA ALA A 81 -18.39 -23.60 -13.50
C ALA A 81 -19.47 -23.14 -12.51
N ILE A 82 -20.73 -23.26 -12.91
CA ILE A 82 -21.84 -23.35 -11.96
C ILE A 82 -21.75 -24.75 -11.35
N GLY A 83 -20.85 -24.89 -10.34
CA GLY A 83 -20.84 -26.06 -9.50
C GLY A 83 -21.95 -26.00 -8.47
N THR A 84 -22.28 -27.13 -7.86
CA THR A 84 -23.32 -27.31 -6.84
C THR A 84 -23.16 -26.42 -5.60
N ASP A 85 -22.06 -25.68 -5.47
CA ASP A 85 -21.67 -24.91 -4.26
C ASP A 85 -21.82 -23.39 -4.40
N GLY A 86 -22.56 -22.91 -5.40
CA GLY A 86 -22.84 -21.48 -5.57
C GLY A 86 -21.78 -20.71 -6.37
N TRP A 87 -22.00 -19.42 -6.58
CA TRP A 87 -21.14 -18.53 -7.37
C TRP A 87 -19.81 -18.26 -6.64
N GLN A 88 -18.77 -18.96 -6.99
CA GLN A 88 -17.42 -18.67 -6.46
C GLN A 88 -16.63 -17.80 -7.46
N PHE A 89 -16.73 -16.49 -7.31
CA PHE A 89 -15.84 -15.54 -8.01
C PHE A 89 -14.49 -15.45 -7.26
N LYS A 90 -13.67 -16.48 -7.35
CA LYS A 90 -12.35 -16.45 -6.72
C LYS A 90 -11.27 -16.40 -7.79
N CYS A 91 -10.83 -15.18 -8.11
CA CYS A 91 -9.59 -15.00 -8.86
C CYS A 91 -8.41 -15.30 -7.93
N ALA A 92 -7.46 -16.10 -8.39
CA ALA A 92 -6.20 -16.39 -7.71
C ALA A 92 -5.02 -15.75 -8.47
N GLY A 93 -3.89 -15.61 -7.81
CA GLY A 93 -2.66 -15.07 -8.38
C GLY A 93 -2.23 -13.73 -7.78
N SER A 94 -1.06 -13.29 -8.21
CA SER A 94 -0.40 -12.12 -7.59
C SER A 94 -1.24 -10.84 -7.69
N LEU A 95 -1.89 -10.59 -8.84
CA LEU A 95 -2.69 -9.38 -9.04
C LEU A 95 -3.99 -9.39 -8.21
N PRO A 96 -4.84 -10.43 -8.22
CA PRO A 96 -5.99 -10.51 -7.32
C PRO A 96 -5.62 -10.41 -5.84
N ASN A 97 -4.52 -11.05 -5.44
CA ASN A 97 -4.06 -11.03 -4.06
C ASN A 97 -3.71 -9.61 -3.58
N VAL A 98 -2.98 -8.82 -4.38
CA VAL A 98 -2.67 -7.44 -4.00
C VAL A 98 -3.92 -6.55 -4.01
N VAL A 99 -4.89 -6.79 -4.90
CA VAL A 99 -6.16 -6.07 -4.89
C VAL A 99 -6.96 -6.38 -3.62
N THR A 100 -7.03 -7.65 -3.23
CA THR A 100 -7.68 -8.09 -1.98
C THR A 100 -6.98 -7.49 -0.76
N TYR A 101 -5.65 -7.60 -0.71
CA TYR A 101 -4.87 -7.01 0.38
C TYR A 101 -5.05 -5.50 0.47
N ALA A 102 -4.86 -4.78 -0.65
CA ALA A 102 -4.97 -3.33 -0.67
C ALA A 102 -6.38 -2.86 -0.31
N GLY A 103 -7.43 -3.47 -0.90
CA GLY A 103 -8.82 -3.12 -0.62
C GLY A 103 -9.17 -3.29 0.87
N LEU A 104 -8.91 -4.46 1.43
CA LEU A 104 -9.21 -4.74 2.83
C LEU A 104 -8.35 -3.90 3.78
N SER A 105 -7.03 -3.86 3.55
CA SER A 105 -6.12 -3.10 4.40
C SER A 105 -6.46 -1.62 4.43
N ILE A 106 -6.74 -0.99 3.27
CA ILE A 106 -7.09 0.42 3.21
C ILE A 106 -8.37 0.69 3.99
N ILE A 107 -9.44 -0.10 3.75
CA ILE A 107 -10.71 0.09 4.44
C ILE A 107 -10.53 -0.04 5.95
N ILE A 108 -9.89 -1.11 6.40
CA ILE A 108 -9.75 -1.41 7.83
C ILE A 108 -8.81 -0.39 8.50
N VAL A 109 -7.64 -0.11 7.91
CA VAL A 109 -6.66 0.83 8.47
C VAL A 109 -7.22 2.26 8.55
N MET A 110 -7.91 2.73 7.49
CA MET A 110 -8.53 4.06 7.49
C MET A 110 -9.64 4.17 8.55
N SER A 111 -10.51 3.15 8.63
CA SER A 111 -11.61 3.12 9.60
C SER A 111 -11.09 3.00 11.03
N LEU A 112 -10.19 2.06 11.28
CA LEU A 112 -9.60 1.85 12.60
C LEU A 112 -8.75 3.04 13.04
N GLY A 113 -7.91 3.57 12.15
CA GLY A 113 -7.08 4.74 12.43
C GLY A 113 -7.91 5.99 12.73
N PHE A 114 -9.00 6.21 11.99
CA PHE A 114 -9.94 7.30 12.29
C PHE A 114 -10.63 7.10 13.64
N LEU A 115 -11.12 5.90 13.94
CA LEU A 115 -11.73 5.59 15.22
C LEU A 115 -10.76 5.82 16.38
N MET A 116 -9.52 5.34 16.26
CA MET A 116 -8.47 5.56 17.25
C MET A 116 -8.15 7.06 17.40
N ALA A 117 -8.12 7.82 16.30
CA ALA A 117 -7.90 9.26 16.32
C ALA A 117 -9.01 9.99 17.07
N VAL A 118 -10.29 9.64 16.83
CA VAL A 118 -11.45 10.21 17.56
C VAL A 118 -11.36 9.87 19.05
N MET A 119 -10.97 8.66 19.42
CA MET A 119 -10.77 8.29 20.83
C MET A 119 -9.62 9.06 21.46
N MET A 120 -8.52 9.28 20.73
CA MET A 120 -7.35 10.04 21.20
C MET A 120 -7.55 11.55 21.21
N ASP A 121 -8.54 12.08 20.50
CA ASP A 121 -8.90 13.49 20.50
C ASP A 121 -9.64 13.90 21.78
N GLN A 122 -10.15 12.94 22.55
CA GLN A 122 -10.73 13.18 23.85
C GLN A 122 -9.64 13.56 24.86
N LYS A 123 -10.02 14.29 25.93
CA LYS A 123 -9.10 14.65 27.03
C LYS A 123 -8.72 13.42 27.85
N ILE A 124 -7.71 12.69 27.38
CA ILE A 124 -7.25 11.44 28.01
C ILE A 124 -6.02 11.72 28.89
N ARG A 125 -6.03 11.19 30.12
CA ARG A 125 -4.82 11.15 30.95
C ARG A 125 -3.77 10.27 30.27
N MET A 126 -2.51 10.72 30.23
CA MET A 126 -1.38 10.00 29.63
C MET A 126 -1.49 9.83 28.09
N GLU A 127 -2.09 10.78 27.37
CA GLU A 127 -2.20 10.75 25.90
C GLU A 127 -0.88 10.39 25.21
N GLY A 128 0.25 10.96 25.66
CA GLY A 128 1.57 10.69 25.09
C GLY A 128 1.98 9.22 25.14
N VAL A 129 1.64 8.52 26.22
CA VAL A 129 1.93 7.09 26.38
C VAL A 129 1.11 6.25 25.40
N PHE A 130 -0.19 6.50 25.31
CA PHE A 130 -1.05 5.78 24.36
C PHE A 130 -0.63 6.04 22.92
N ARG A 131 -0.30 7.30 22.57
CA ARG A 131 0.22 7.63 21.23
C ARG A 131 1.49 6.85 20.92
N THR A 132 2.42 6.75 21.85
CA THR A 132 3.65 5.99 21.67
C THR A 132 3.38 4.49 21.47
N ILE A 133 2.51 3.90 22.30
CA ILE A 133 2.13 2.48 22.20
C ILE A 133 1.52 2.16 20.84
N PHE A 134 0.59 2.99 20.35
CA PHE A 134 -0.07 2.75 19.07
C PHE A 134 0.84 3.03 17.86
N LEU A 135 1.80 3.94 17.98
CA LEU A 135 2.78 4.22 16.93
C LEU A 135 3.94 3.21 16.90
N TYR A 136 4.19 2.50 18.00
CA TYR A 136 5.32 1.58 18.10
C TYR A 136 5.35 0.50 17.01
N PRO A 137 4.24 -0.16 16.65
CA PRO A 137 4.23 -1.15 15.56
C PRO A 137 4.71 -0.60 14.24
N PHE A 138 4.39 0.64 13.91
CA PHE A 138 4.83 1.30 12.67
C PHE A 138 6.35 1.52 12.60
N ALA A 139 7.01 1.66 13.74
CA ALA A 139 8.47 1.80 13.82
C ALA A 139 9.22 0.47 13.56
N LEU A 140 8.54 -0.67 13.62
CA LEU A 140 9.14 -1.98 13.36
C LEU A 140 9.35 -2.20 11.85
N SER A 141 10.41 -2.94 11.50
CA SER A 141 10.61 -3.42 10.14
C SER A 141 9.47 -4.39 9.75
N PHE A 142 9.01 -4.33 8.51
CA PHE A 142 8.02 -5.28 7.96
C PHE A 142 8.50 -6.75 8.06
N ILE A 143 9.80 -6.98 7.94
CA ILE A 143 10.39 -8.32 8.09
C ILE A 143 10.22 -8.82 9.52
N VAL A 144 10.53 -8.00 10.53
CA VAL A 144 10.34 -8.35 11.95
C VAL A 144 8.86 -8.59 12.24
N THR A 145 7.99 -7.69 11.79
CA THR A 145 6.53 -7.86 11.92
C THR A 145 6.07 -9.17 11.30
N GLY A 146 6.51 -9.49 10.09
CA GLY A 146 6.15 -10.73 9.40
C GLY A 146 6.54 -11.98 10.19
N HIS A 147 7.78 -12.05 10.70
CA HIS A 147 8.24 -13.20 11.50
C HIS A 147 7.50 -13.32 12.83
N VAL A 148 7.26 -12.20 13.52
CA VAL A 148 6.50 -12.22 14.79
C VAL A 148 5.08 -12.73 14.57
N TRP A 149 4.39 -12.23 13.53
CA TRP A 149 3.05 -12.70 13.19
C TRP A 149 3.03 -14.14 12.67
N ALA A 150 4.05 -14.59 11.92
CA ALA A 150 4.21 -15.98 11.51
C ALA A 150 4.32 -16.90 12.73
N TRP A 151 5.07 -16.49 13.75
CA TRP A 151 5.15 -17.23 15.00
C TRP A 151 3.82 -17.23 15.77
N ILE A 152 3.14 -16.08 15.91
CA ILE A 152 1.85 -15.97 16.59
C ILE A 152 0.77 -16.84 15.91
N MET A 153 0.76 -16.86 14.56
CA MET A 153 -0.22 -17.61 13.77
C MET A 153 0.21 -19.06 13.50
N SER A 154 1.38 -19.49 14.00
CA SER A 154 1.84 -20.87 13.83
C SER A 154 0.92 -21.84 14.58
N PRO A 155 0.42 -22.91 13.91
CA PRO A 155 -0.43 -23.91 14.56
C PRO A 155 0.29 -24.66 15.70
N GLU A 156 1.62 -24.82 15.58
CA GLU A 156 2.41 -25.62 16.51
C GLU A 156 2.88 -24.85 17.75
N TYR A 157 3.16 -23.56 17.62
CA TYR A 157 3.79 -22.76 18.68
C TYR A 157 3.01 -21.52 19.07
N GLY A 158 2.05 -21.10 18.23
CA GLY A 158 1.38 -19.81 18.35
C GLY A 158 0.11 -19.83 19.20
N LEU A 159 -0.80 -18.91 18.83
CA LEU A 159 -2.05 -18.67 19.53
C LEU A 159 -2.94 -19.92 19.62
N GLN A 160 -3.00 -20.72 18.55
CA GLN A 160 -3.81 -21.95 18.51
C GLN A 160 -3.42 -22.93 19.63
N LYS A 161 -2.13 -23.20 19.76
CA LYS A 161 -1.63 -24.11 20.84
C LYS A 161 -1.93 -23.56 22.23
N THR A 162 -1.73 -22.27 22.43
CA THR A 162 -1.96 -21.61 23.72
C THR A 162 -3.44 -21.69 24.12
N VAL A 163 -4.36 -21.36 23.20
CA VAL A 163 -5.81 -21.38 23.46
C VAL A 163 -6.32 -22.82 23.70
N ARG A 164 -5.82 -23.78 22.91
CA ARG A 164 -6.15 -25.20 23.13
C ARG A 164 -5.66 -25.68 24.48
N GLY A 165 -4.47 -25.26 24.92
CA GLY A 165 -3.94 -25.54 26.25
C GLY A 165 -4.75 -24.96 27.41
N MET A 166 -5.56 -23.91 27.15
CA MET A 166 -6.51 -23.32 28.11
C MET A 166 -7.86 -24.07 28.17
N GLY A 167 -8.02 -25.17 27.41
CA GLY A 167 -9.23 -26.01 27.42
C GLY A 167 -10.17 -25.84 26.25
N TRP A 168 -9.88 -24.94 25.28
CA TRP A 168 -10.69 -24.82 24.07
C TRP A 168 -10.10 -25.63 22.92
N GLU A 169 -10.26 -26.95 22.95
CA GLU A 169 -9.65 -27.87 21.98
C GLU A 169 -10.08 -27.69 20.53
N SER A 170 -11.30 -27.20 20.29
CA SER A 170 -11.84 -26.97 18.95
C SER A 170 -11.34 -25.65 18.30
N PHE A 171 -10.56 -24.84 19.00
CA PHE A 171 -10.05 -23.59 18.43
C PHE A 171 -9.03 -23.87 17.32
N THR A 172 -9.26 -23.32 16.11
CA THR A 172 -8.38 -23.40 14.95
C THR A 172 -7.95 -22.00 14.52
N PHE A 173 -6.65 -21.78 14.39
CA PHE A 173 -6.07 -20.53 13.93
C PHE A 173 -4.79 -20.80 13.12
N ASP A 174 -4.96 -21.54 12.02
CA ASP A 174 -3.89 -21.97 11.12
C ASP A 174 -3.92 -21.22 9.78
N TRP A 175 -4.30 -19.96 9.84
CA TRP A 175 -4.58 -19.11 8.67
C TRP A 175 -3.38 -18.94 7.73
N ILE A 176 -2.14 -19.07 8.23
CA ILE A 176 -0.95 -19.00 7.39
C ILE A 176 -0.72 -20.24 6.52
N THR A 177 -1.32 -21.38 6.89
CA THR A 177 -1.22 -22.64 6.15
C THR A 177 -2.44 -22.90 5.27
N ASP A 178 -3.53 -22.17 5.50
CA ASP A 178 -4.76 -22.26 4.72
C ASP A 178 -4.67 -21.33 3.48
N ARG A 179 -4.94 -21.92 2.31
CA ARG A 179 -4.93 -21.17 1.03
C ARG A 179 -5.98 -20.06 0.96
N GLU A 180 -7.07 -20.21 1.70
CA GLU A 180 -8.17 -19.24 1.67
C GLU A 180 -7.98 -18.12 2.68
N MET A 181 -7.37 -18.42 3.81
CA MET A 181 -7.26 -17.49 4.95
C MET A 181 -5.93 -16.74 4.96
N VAL A 182 -4.91 -17.21 4.23
CA VAL A 182 -3.57 -16.62 4.27
C VAL A 182 -3.53 -15.13 3.94
N MET A 183 -4.34 -14.67 2.97
CA MET A 183 -4.39 -13.24 2.64
C MET A 183 -4.97 -12.40 3.79
N TYR A 184 -5.95 -12.92 4.52
CA TYR A 184 -6.52 -12.25 5.70
C TYR A 184 -5.51 -12.19 6.84
N ALA A 185 -4.69 -13.23 7.00
CA ALA A 185 -3.59 -13.23 7.96
C ALA A 185 -2.60 -12.08 7.69
N ILE A 186 -2.22 -11.89 6.43
CA ILE A 186 -1.34 -10.79 6.01
C ILE A 186 -2.01 -9.42 6.22
N VAL A 187 -3.31 -9.31 5.94
CA VAL A 187 -4.09 -8.08 6.20
C VAL A 187 -4.06 -7.73 7.69
N ILE A 188 -4.27 -8.69 8.60
CA ILE A 188 -4.23 -8.43 10.04
C ILE A 188 -2.88 -7.89 10.47
N ALA A 189 -1.79 -8.53 10.02
CA ALA A 189 -0.43 -8.08 10.34
C ALA A 189 -0.14 -6.66 9.80
N GLY A 190 -0.53 -6.38 8.55
CA GLY A 190 -0.36 -5.08 7.94
C GLY A 190 -1.22 -3.97 8.58
N VAL A 191 -2.47 -4.28 8.92
CA VAL A 191 -3.37 -3.37 9.64
C VAL A 191 -2.82 -3.03 11.02
N TRP A 192 -2.38 -4.03 11.78
CA TRP A 192 -1.78 -3.82 13.10
C TRP A 192 -0.57 -2.89 13.02
N GLN A 193 0.27 -3.05 12.02
CA GLN A 193 1.45 -2.21 11.84
C GLN A 193 1.08 -0.79 11.38
N GLY A 194 0.09 -0.64 10.49
CA GLY A 194 -0.26 0.64 9.87
C GLY A 194 -1.25 1.52 10.64
N ALA A 195 -2.08 0.93 11.52
CA ALA A 195 -3.18 1.64 12.15
C ALA A 195 -2.75 2.84 13.00
N GLY A 196 -1.66 2.72 13.75
CA GLY A 196 -1.13 3.81 14.58
C GLY A 196 -0.64 5.00 13.75
N PHE A 197 -0.03 4.75 12.61
CA PHE A 197 0.39 5.82 11.69
C PHE A 197 -0.81 6.58 11.12
N VAL A 198 -1.85 5.86 10.66
CA VAL A 198 -3.08 6.48 10.17
C VAL A 198 -3.80 7.23 11.29
N MET A 199 -3.86 6.67 12.51
CA MET A 199 -4.35 7.37 13.69
C MET A 199 -3.66 8.72 13.89
N ALA A 200 -2.33 8.76 13.81
CA ALA A 200 -1.57 9.99 14.01
C ALA A 200 -1.88 11.06 12.94
N LEU A 201 -1.99 10.66 11.67
CA LEU A 201 -2.35 11.58 10.58
C LEU A 201 -3.79 12.11 10.76
N MET A 202 -4.74 11.24 11.08
CA MET A 202 -6.13 11.62 11.31
C MET A 202 -6.27 12.52 12.54
N LEU A 203 -5.54 12.23 13.61
CA LEU A 203 -5.54 13.05 14.82
C LEU A 203 -4.98 14.45 14.55
N ALA A 204 -3.92 14.56 13.75
CA ALA A 204 -3.41 15.85 13.31
C ALA A 204 -4.46 16.64 12.51
N GLY A 205 -5.21 15.95 11.63
CA GLY A 205 -6.32 16.55 10.89
C GLY A 205 -7.46 17.01 11.79
N LEU A 206 -7.86 16.20 12.77
CA LEU A 206 -8.90 16.55 13.75
C LEU A 206 -8.54 17.80 14.55
N ARG A 207 -7.30 17.87 15.01
CA ARG A 207 -6.81 19.02 15.81
C ARG A 207 -6.55 20.28 14.97
N GLY A 208 -6.56 20.15 13.65
CA GLY A 208 -6.51 21.31 12.75
C GLY A 208 -7.85 21.99 12.53
N ILE A 209 -8.95 21.44 13.04
CA ILE A 209 -10.30 22.03 12.92
C ILE A 209 -10.49 23.07 14.03
N ASP A 210 -11.03 24.24 13.63
CA ASP A 210 -11.30 25.34 14.53
C ASP A 210 -12.26 24.92 15.67
N GLU A 211 -11.92 25.30 16.90
CA GLU A 211 -12.76 25.02 18.06
C GLU A 211 -14.16 25.65 17.98
N ASP A 212 -14.31 26.73 17.23
CA ASP A 212 -15.60 27.42 17.11
C ASP A 212 -16.61 26.58 16.33
N ILE A 213 -16.16 25.71 15.43
CA ILE A 213 -17.03 24.73 14.73
C ILE A 213 -17.59 23.71 15.74
N TRP A 214 -16.76 23.25 16.68
CA TRP A 214 -17.19 22.34 17.75
C TRP A 214 -18.15 22.99 18.74
N LYS A 215 -17.93 24.28 19.04
CA LYS A 215 -18.84 25.07 19.90
C LYS A 215 -20.18 25.30 19.21
N ALA A 216 -20.18 25.70 17.95
CA ALA A 216 -21.39 25.90 17.16
C ALA A 216 -22.25 24.62 17.09
N ALA A 217 -21.63 23.46 16.74
CA ALA A 217 -22.34 22.19 16.71
C ALA A 217 -22.98 21.82 18.05
N ARG A 218 -22.34 22.16 19.18
CA ARG A 218 -22.91 21.95 20.53
C ARG A 218 -24.07 22.89 20.83
N VAL A 219 -23.99 24.15 20.42
CA VAL A 219 -25.07 25.14 20.59
C VAL A 219 -26.30 24.72 19.78
N ASP A 220 -26.09 24.21 18.56
CA ASP A 220 -27.15 23.70 17.68
C ASP A 220 -27.72 22.34 18.14
N GLY A 221 -27.22 21.77 19.23
CA GLY A 221 -27.69 20.50 19.79
C GLY A 221 -27.37 19.29 18.92
N ILE A 222 -26.41 19.38 17.99
CA ILE A 222 -26.02 18.27 17.10
C ILE A 222 -25.27 17.21 17.94
N PRO A 223 -25.72 15.93 17.91
CA PRO A 223 -25.06 14.88 18.65
C PRO A 223 -23.64 14.62 18.10
N ALA A 224 -22.69 14.30 18.99
CA ALA A 224 -21.26 14.17 18.67
C ALA A 224 -20.98 13.29 17.45
N TRP A 225 -21.63 12.13 17.31
CA TRP A 225 -21.41 11.24 16.16
C TRP A 225 -21.80 11.88 14.82
N ARG A 226 -22.87 12.72 14.78
CA ARG A 226 -23.24 13.48 13.58
C ARG A 226 -22.23 14.58 13.29
N THR A 227 -21.73 15.25 14.31
CA THR A 227 -20.68 16.27 14.17
C THR A 227 -19.47 15.65 13.50
N TYR A 228 -18.99 14.48 13.97
CA TYR A 228 -17.85 13.80 13.33
C TYR A 228 -18.11 13.40 11.89
N ILE A 229 -19.27 12.79 11.57
CA ILE A 229 -19.52 12.25 10.23
C ILE A 229 -19.92 13.34 9.23
N GLN A 230 -20.80 14.28 9.63
CA GLN A 230 -21.42 15.24 8.72
C GLN A 230 -20.67 16.55 8.58
N ILE A 231 -19.88 16.94 9.59
CA ILE A 231 -19.17 18.23 9.61
C ILE A 231 -17.65 17.99 9.52
N VAL A 232 -17.11 17.24 10.48
CA VAL A 232 -15.66 17.06 10.65
C VAL A 232 -15.04 16.25 9.52
N LEU A 233 -15.60 15.08 9.21
CA LEU A 233 -15.07 14.19 8.18
C LEU A 233 -15.01 14.85 6.79
N PRO A 234 -16.03 15.58 6.31
CA PRO A 234 -15.93 16.35 5.07
C PRO A 234 -14.88 17.47 5.11
N MET A 235 -14.69 18.15 6.25
CA MET A 235 -13.68 19.18 6.42
C MET A 235 -12.25 18.60 6.39
N MET A 236 -12.08 17.38 6.86
CA MET A 236 -10.81 16.64 6.82
C MET A 236 -10.48 16.03 5.46
N LYS A 237 -11.29 16.26 4.41
CA LYS A 237 -11.10 15.68 3.08
C LYS A 237 -9.66 15.74 2.57
N PRO A 238 -8.89 16.85 2.69
CA PRO A 238 -7.48 16.89 2.24
C PRO A 238 -6.61 15.87 2.99
N VAL A 239 -6.75 15.77 4.31
CA VAL A 239 -6.01 14.81 5.15
C VAL A 239 -6.41 13.38 4.84
N LEU A 240 -7.72 13.11 4.67
CA LEU A 240 -8.23 11.80 4.31
C LEU A 240 -7.66 11.31 2.97
N VAL A 241 -7.68 12.18 1.95
CA VAL A 241 -7.19 11.84 0.62
C VAL A 241 -5.68 11.61 0.65
N THR A 242 -4.91 12.47 1.33
CA THR A 242 -3.46 12.31 1.46
C THR A 242 -3.12 11.01 2.20
N THR A 243 -3.80 10.72 3.30
CA THR A 243 -3.61 9.47 4.06
C THR A 243 -3.98 8.25 3.21
N PHE A 244 -5.10 8.30 2.48
CA PHE A 244 -5.49 7.25 1.55
C PHE A 244 -4.41 6.97 0.51
N VAL A 245 -3.84 8.00 -0.11
CA VAL A 245 -2.80 7.84 -1.13
C VAL A 245 -1.53 7.22 -0.54
N ILE A 246 -1.13 7.62 0.66
CA ILE A 246 0.04 7.05 1.34
C ILE A 246 -0.18 5.56 1.62
N VAL A 247 -1.33 5.21 2.21
CA VAL A 247 -1.68 3.82 2.55
C VAL A 247 -1.82 2.97 1.29
N ALA A 248 -2.53 3.46 0.28
CA ALA A 248 -2.73 2.76 -0.99
C ALA A 248 -1.40 2.52 -1.72
N SER A 249 -0.51 3.52 -1.73
CA SER A 249 0.82 3.39 -2.30
C SER A 249 1.67 2.33 -1.59
N GLY A 250 1.57 2.25 -0.27
CA GLY A 250 2.23 1.21 0.53
C GLY A 250 1.67 -0.18 0.23
N ALA A 251 0.34 -0.31 0.19
CA ALA A 251 -0.35 -1.57 -0.03
C ALA A 251 -0.06 -2.18 -1.41
N VAL A 252 -0.01 -1.36 -2.47
CA VAL A 252 0.31 -1.84 -3.83
C VAL A 252 1.74 -2.38 -3.92
N ARG A 253 2.67 -1.84 -3.14
CA ARG A 253 4.10 -2.22 -3.14
C ARG A 253 4.46 -3.24 -2.07
N ILE A 254 3.48 -3.88 -1.43
CA ILE A 254 3.74 -4.85 -0.37
C ILE A 254 4.67 -5.97 -0.88
N TYR A 255 5.77 -6.20 -0.15
CA TYR A 255 6.76 -7.24 -0.44
C TYR A 255 7.27 -7.88 0.85
N ASP A 256 7.96 -7.10 1.70
CA ASP A 256 8.69 -7.59 2.86
C ASP A 256 7.80 -8.36 3.84
N LEU A 257 6.59 -7.84 4.11
CA LEU A 257 5.64 -8.48 5.01
C LEU A 257 5.18 -9.85 4.47
N VAL A 258 4.89 -9.95 3.16
CA VAL A 258 4.47 -11.20 2.52
C VAL A 258 5.59 -12.22 2.55
N VAL A 259 6.81 -11.82 2.20
CA VAL A 259 7.97 -12.71 2.19
C VAL A 259 8.29 -13.22 3.59
N ALA A 260 8.30 -12.32 4.59
CA ALA A 260 8.62 -12.69 5.96
C ALA A 260 7.55 -13.54 6.64
N LEU A 261 6.27 -13.40 6.27
CA LEU A 261 5.16 -14.09 6.91
C LEU A 261 4.89 -15.47 6.27
N THR A 262 4.90 -15.55 4.93
CA THR A 262 4.43 -16.74 4.21
C THR A 262 5.31 -17.14 3.02
N ASP A 263 6.27 -16.29 2.61
CA ASP A 263 7.02 -16.40 1.36
C ASP A 263 6.13 -16.73 0.13
N GLY A 264 4.95 -16.06 0.04
CA GLY A 264 4.00 -16.23 -1.05
C GLY A 264 3.14 -17.49 -1.00
N GLY A 265 3.32 -18.35 0.04
CA GLY A 265 2.60 -19.61 0.24
C GLY A 265 1.31 -19.49 1.04
N PRO A 266 0.57 -20.62 1.20
CA PRO A 266 0.79 -21.94 0.60
C PRO A 266 0.56 -21.92 -0.93
N GLY A 267 1.47 -22.52 -1.67
CA GLY A 267 1.48 -22.47 -3.14
C GLY A 267 1.71 -21.05 -3.66
N ILE A 268 0.69 -20.42 -4.28
CA ILE A 268 0.72 -19.03 -4.77
C ILE A 268 -0.39 -18.18 -4.13
N SER A 269 -1.03 -18.68 -3.06
CA SER A 269 -2.24 -18.07 -2.48
C SER A 269 -1.97 -16.72 -1.81
N SER A 270 -0.75 -16.42 -1.43
CA SER A 270 -0.33 -15.12 -0.93
C SER A 270 0.74 -14.43 -1.81
N ASP A 271 0.98 -14.95 -3.02
CA ASP A 271 1.92 -14.30 -3.94
C ASP A 271 1.42 -12.91 -4.32
N VAL A 272 2.35 -11.97 -4.47
CA VAL A 272 2.05 -10.56 -4.80
C VAL A 272 2.91 -10.09 -5.97
N PRO A 273 2.48 -9.06 -6.73
CA PRO A 273 3.21 -8.56 -7.88
C PRO A 273 4.67 -8.22 -7.59
N SER A 274 4.96 -7.63 -6.45
CA SER A 274 6.33 -7.26 -6.06
C SER A 274 7.22 -8.50 -5.93
N ARG A 275 6.71 -9.60 -5.37
CA ARG A 275 7.43 -10.86 -5.26
C ARG A 275 7.56 -11.55 -6.62
N TYR A 276 6.52 -11.52 -7.44
CA TYR A 276 6.58 -12.01 -8.83
C TYR A 276 7.68 -11.30 -9.63
N ILE A 277 7.76 -9.97 -9.55
CA ILE A 277 8.78 -9.15 -10.20
C ILE A 277 10.17 -9.56 -9.71
N TYR A 278 10.38 -9.65 -8.40
CA TYR A 278 11.67 -10.00 -7.81
C TYR A 278 12.17 -11.37 -8.28
N GLN A 279 11.32 -12.38 -8.28
CA GLN A 279 11.70 -13.74 -8.71
C GLN A 279 11.97 -13.84 -10.22
N ASN A 280 11.26 -13.07 -11.04
CA ASN A 280 11.49 -13.07 -12.49
C ASN A 280 12.62 -12.14 -12.91
N PHE A 281 13.14 -11.29 -12.02
CA PHE A 281 14.20 -10.32 -12.36
C PHE A 281 15.47 -10.99 -12.86
N SER A 282 15.86 -12.13 -12.29
CA SER A 282 17.03 -12.92 -12.72
C SER A 282 16.70 -13.98 -13.76
N ALA A 283 15.46 -14.47 -13.82
CA ALA A 283 15.06 -15.58 -14.70
C ALA A 283 14.52 -15.10 -16.05
N ASN A 284 13.72 -14.04 -16.05
CA ASN A 284 13.05 -13.49 -17.24
C ASN A 284 12.77 -12.00 -17.09
N LEU A 285 13.80 -11.19 -17.35
CA LEU A 285 13.77 -9.75 -17.16
C LEU A 285 12.60 -9.08 -17.92
N GLY A 286 12.30 -9.51 -19.15
CA GLY A 286 11.20 -8.96 -19.93
C GLY A 286 9.83 -9.13 -19.26
N GLN A 287 9.58 -10.27 -18.59
CA GLN A 287 8.36 -10.47 -17.79
C GLN A 287 8.36 -9.64 -16.50
N ALA A 288 9.49 -9.55 -15.80
CA ALA A 288 9.61 -8.71 -14.61
C ALA A 288 9.32 -7.24 -14.93
N LEU A 289 9.89 -6.72 -16.04
CA LEU A 289 9.68 -5.34 -16.47
C LEU A 289 8.25 -5.08 -16.95
N SER A 290 7.59 -6.05 -17.62
CA SER A 290 6.18 -5.90 -17.99
C SER A 290 5.27 -5.89 -16.74
N ALA A 291 5.53 -6.74 -15.76
CA ALA A 291 4.82 -6.71 -14.47
C ALA A 291 5.07 -5.38 -13.72
N SER A 292 6.32 -4.89 -13.71
CA SER A 292 6.66 -3.58 -13.11
C SER A 292 5.93 -2.43 -13.80
N THR A 293 5.78 -2.48 -15.13
CA THR A 293 5.03 -1.46 -15.89
C THR A 293 3.54 -1.49 -15.54
N VAL A 294 2.94 -2.67 -15.37
CA VAL A 294 1.54 -2.79 -14.91
C VAL A 294 1.38 -2.19 -13.51
N MET A 295 2.32 -2.47 -12.59
CA MET A 295 2.31 -1.88 -11.25
C MET A 295 2.49 -0.36 -11.26
N LEU A 296 3.34 0.15 -12.15
CA LEU A 296 3.52 1.58 -12.35
C LEU A 296 2.22 2.25 -12.83
N LEU A 297 1.50 1.62 -13.76
CA LEU A 297 0.20 2.11 -14.21
C LEU A 297 -0.83 2.09 -13.07
N ALA A 298 -0.87 1.03 -12.26
CA ALA A 298 -1.74 0.96 -11.09
C ALA A 298 -1.44 2.10 -10.09
N MET A 299 -0.16 2.39 -9.84
CA MET A 299 0.24 3.53 -9.01
C MET A 299 -0.15 4.88 -9.62
N ALA A 300 0.01 5.04 -10.94
CA ALA A 300 -0.40 6.26 -11.63
C ALA A 300 -1.91 6.52 -11.52
N ILE A 301 -2.73 5.48 -11.59
CA ILE A 301 -4.20 5.58 -11.39
C ILE A 301 -4.53 6.12 -10.00
N ILE A 302 -3.76 5.75 -8.97
CA ILE A 302 -3.95 6.25 -7.60
C ILE A 302 -3.44 7.68 -7.45
N LEU A 303 -2.27 8.00 -8.01
CA LEU A 303 -1.57 9.27 -7.80
C LEU A 303 -2.12 10.43 -8.65
N ILE A 304 -2.50 10.18 -9.91
CA ILE A 304 -2.94 11.25 -10.83
C ILE A 304 -4.17 12.01 -10.31
N PRO A 305 -5.25 11.37 -9.82
CA PRO A 305 -6.37 12.09 -9.24
C PRO A 305 -5.99 12.96 -8.03
N TRP A 306 -5.11 12.45 -7.17
CA TRP A 306 -4.61 13.18 -6.02
C TRP A 306 -3.80 14.42 -6.43
N ILE A 307 -2.87 14.29 -7.37
CA ILE A 307 -2.07 15.40 -7.88
C ILE A 307 -3.00 16.49 -8.47
N ARG A 308 -4.01 16.08 -9.25
CA ARG A 308 -4.97 17.04 -9.83
C ARG A 308 -5.78 17.79 -8.77
N MET A 309 -6.16 17.14 -7.68
CA MET A 309 -6.89 17.79 -6.58
C MET A 309 -5.98 18.76 -5.82
N GLU A 310 -4.76 18.35 -5.49
CA GLU A 310 -3.82 19.16 -4.71
C GLU A 310 -3.35 20.41 -5.46
N PHE A 311 -3.00 20.26 -6.73
CA PHE A 311 -2.50 21.37 -7.54
C PHE A 311 -3.62 22.18 -8.24
N GLY A 312 -4.75 21.56 -8.55
CA GLY A 312 -5.89 22.24 -9.15
C GLY A 312 -6.59 23.23 -8.21
N SER A 313 -6.51 23.00 -6.90
CA SER A 313 -7.02 23.94 -5.89
C SER A 313 -6.22 25.24 -5.81
N LYS A 314 -4.91 25.20 -6.01
CA LYS A 314 -4.01 26.37 -5.94
C LYS A 314 -4.09 27.30 -7.16
N SER A 315 -4.68 26.84 -8.27
CA SER A 315 -4.86 27.66 -9.47
C SER A 315 -6.13 28.53 -9.46
N LYS A 316 -7.00 28.38 -8.45
CA LYS A 316 -8.26 29.13 -8.33
C LYS A 316 -8.29 30.12 -7.16
N ALA A 317 -7.20 30.24 -6.41
CA ALA A 317 -6.95 31.24 -5.39
C ALA A 317 -5.90 32.25 -5.90
#